data_c3fa1d885169dd3bb65314afff42f480
#
_entry.id   c3fa1d885169dd3bb65314afff42f480
#
_cell.length_a   1.000
_cell.length_b   1.000
_cell.length_c   1.000
_cell.angle_alpha   90.00
_cell.angle_beta   90.00
_cell.angle_gamma   90.00
#
_symmetry.space_group_name_H-M   'P 1'
#
loop_
_entity.id
_entity.type
_entity.pdbx_description
1 polymer ?
#
loop_
_entity_poly.entity_id
_entity_poly.type
_entity_poly.pdbx_seq_one_letter_code
_entity_poly.pdbx_strand_id
1 'polypeptide(L)'
;TTTITSEDMISFLNSMEVIYKEEYAKVIDDDGKTVDDMFSSIYDQYSTMPDVQVSVYIYKNKLASISFTSEGATEEVQFLGGDTRTQNMKFLSDGYVIYEVVGTTEGDVEKTILKSGNETIATMNYNFKNGQFDIVGQGEIDLSTNGTITSDRSGLVIIVDKLSMPSEELDMNGQISITKGAELKEFSGSEFNVGSATQEDWMGVLTLFSSVFDF
;
A
#
# COMPACT_ATOMS: atom_id res chain seq x y z
N THR A 1 17.57 16.72 5.70
CA THR A 1 17.19 16.02 6.93
C THR A 1 16.22 16.88 7.71
N THR A 2 15.18 16.27 8.22
CA THR A 2 14.24 16.86 9.18
C THR A 2 14.00 15.86 10.31
N THR A 3 13.50 16.34 11.44
CA THR A 3 13.07 15.49 12.54
C THR A 3 11.55 15.58 12.63
N ILE A 4 10.90 14.45 12.77
CA ILE A 4 9.47 14.33 13.07
C ILE A 4 9.40 13.96 14.55
N THR A 5 8.77 14.84 15.33
CA THR A 5 8.60 14.66 16.78
C THR A 5 7.22 14.07 17.09
N SER A 6 7.02 13.62 18.32
CA SER A 6 5.68 13.24 18.79
C SER A 6 4.69 14.40 18.68
N GLU A 7 5.12 15.65 18.90
CA GLU A 7 4.28 16.84 18.74
C GLU A 7 3.83 17.05 17.29
N ASP A 8 4.71 16.81 16.29
CA ASP A 8 4.36 16.88 14.87
C ASP A 8 3.30 15.84 14.52
N MET A 9 3.46 14.60 15.02
CA MET A 9 2.49 13.52 14.82
C MET A 9 1.15 13.84 15.46
N ILE A 10 1.14 14.32 16.70
CA ILE A 10 -0.09 14.76 17.39
C ILE A 10 -0.77 15.89 16.63
N SER A 11 -0.01 16.86 16.12
CA SER A 11 -0.55 17.96 15.29
C SER A 11 -1.19 17.45 14.01
N PHE A 12 -0.55 16.49 13.33
CA PHE A 12 -1.12 15.83 12.15
C PHE A 12 -2.40 15.07 12.49
N LEU A 13 -2.38 14.27 13.57
CA LEU A 13 -3.54 13.51 14.03
C LEU A 13 -4.72 14.43 14.40
N ASN A 14 -4.48 15.55 15.08
CA ASN A 14 -5.51 16.57 15.36
C ASN A 14 -6.19 17.05 14.06
N SER A 15 -5.41 17.27 13.01
CA SER A 15 -5.95 17.70 11.71
C SER A 15 -6.79 16.60 11.05
N MET A 16 -6.36 15.35 11.17
CA MET A 16 -7.10 14.20 10.67
C MET A 16 -8.39 13.97 11.47
N GLU A 17 -8.32 14.08 12.79
CA GLU A 17 -9.48 13.93 13.67
C GLU A 17 -10.61 14.89 13.32
N VAL A 18 -10.27 16.16 13.02
CA VAL A 18 -11.27 17.16 12.58
C VAL A 18 -12.00 16.69 11.33
N ILE A 19 -11.26 16.21 10.30
CA ILE A 19 -11.85 15.70 9.06
C ILE A 19 -12.72 14.48 9.34
N TYR A 20 -12.22 13.53 10.14
CA TYR A 20 -12.99 12.33 10.48
C TYR A 20 -14.26 12.63 11.25
N LYS A 21 -14.23 13.58 12.19
CA LYS A 21 -15.42 14.00 12.93
C LYS A 21 -16.47 14.69 12.05
N GLU A 22 -16.05 15.48 11.07
CA GLU A 22 -16.97 16.10 10.12
C GLU A 22 -17.70 15.06 9.25
N GLU A 23 -16.97 14.05 8.78
CA GLU A 23 -17.50 13.02 7.85
C GLU A 23 -18.19 11.87 8.58
N TYR A 24 -17.68 11.46 9.76
CA TYR A 24 -18.07 10.23 10.44
C TYR A 24 -18.59 10.44 11.88
N ALA A 25 -18.99 11.67 12.26
CA ALA A 25 -19.44 12.00 13.62
C ALA A 25 -20.59 11.12 14.17
N LYS A 26 -21.27 10.37 13.31
CA LYS A 26 -22.40 9.50 13.66
C LYS A 26 -22.08 8.01 13.57
N VAL A 27 -20.86 7.67 13.18
CA VAL A 27 -20.45 6.27 13.07
C VAL A 27 -19.97 5.84 14.46
N ILE A 28 -20.70 4.92 15.04
CA ILE A 28 -20.33 4.17 16.24
C ILE A 28 -19.99 2.79 15.74
N ASP A 29 -18.82 2.24 16.11
CA ASP A 29 -18.49 0.86 15.77
C ASP A 29 -19.39 -0.15 16.51
N ASP A 30 -19.30 -1.42 16.15
CA ASP A 30 -20.11 -2.49 16.76
C ASP A 30 -19.82 -2.68 18.27
N ASP A 31 -18.66 -2.24 18.76
CA ASP A 31 -18.27 -2.22 20.15
C ASP A 31 -18.75 -0.95 20.89
N GLY A 32 -19.43 -0.05 20.21
CA GLY A 32 -19.93 1.20 20.76
C GLY A 32 -18.86 2.29 20.87
N LYS A 33 -17.71 2.12 20.23
CA LYS A 33 -16.62 3.10 20.24
C LYS A 33 -16.92 4.23 19.26
N THR A 34 -16.60 5.42 19.70
CA THR A 34 -16.73 6.64 18.91
C THR A 34 -15.42 6.97 18.17
N VAL A 35 -15.48 7.93 17.25
CA VAL A 35 -14.28 8.50 16.64
C VAL A 35 -13.34 9.05 17.71
N ASP A 36 -13.86 9.64 18.80
CA ASP A 36 -13.07 10.14 19.92
C ASP A 36 -12.29 9.02 20.61
N ASP A 37 -12.92 7.87 20.85
CA ASP A 37 -12.27 6.71 21.48
C ASP A 37 -11.14 6.17 20.61
N MET A 38 -11.36 6.10 19.29
CA MET A 38 -10.35 5.68 18.32
C MET A 38 -9.15 6.62 18.34
N PHE A 39 -9.37 7.93 18.23
CA PHE A 39 -8.30 8.91 18.25
C PHE A 39 -7.58 8.98 19.59
N SER A 40 -8.29 8.83 20.70
CA SER A 40 -7.68 8.76 22.04
C SER A 40 -6.64 7.64 22.14
N SER A 41 -6.97 6.44 21.64
CA SER A 41 -6.03 5.32 21.61
C SER A 41 -4.80 5.60 20.74
N ILE A 42 -5.01 6.25 19.60
CA ILE A 42 -3.93 6.64 18.69
C ILE A 42 -3.04 7.72 19.34
N TYR A 43 -3.62 8.73 19.99
CA TYR A 43 -2.87 9.76 20.72
C TYR A 43 -2.00 9.17 21.82
N ASP A 44 -2.51 8.24 22.60
CA ASP A 44 -1.74 7.57 23.64
C ASP A 44 -0.51 6.86 23.07
N GLN A 45 -0.67 6.19 21.92
CA GLN A 45 0.42 5.51 21.22
C GLN A 45 1.48 6.49 20.71
N TYR A 46 1.07 7.59 20.09
CA TYR A 46 2.01 8.53 19.46
C TYR A 46 2.57 9.58 20.44
N SER A 47 1.94 9.79 21.62
CA SER A 47 2.45 10.70 22.65
C SER A 47 3.81 10.30 23.20
N THR A 48 4.14 9.02 23.15
CA THR A 48 5.41 8.44 23.61
C THR A 48 6.33 8.00 22.48
N MET A 49 5.97 8.33 21.23
CA MET A 49 6.78 7.98 20.07
C MET A 49 8.14 8.69 20.13
N PRO A 50 9.27 7.98 19.96
CA PRO A 50 10.57 8.61 19.89
C PRO A 50 10.68 9.49 18.63
N ASP A 51 11.55 10.47 18.68
CA ASP A 51 11.85 11.32 17.53
C ASP A 51 12.36 10.48 16.37
N VAL A 52 11.83 10.76 15.17
CA VAL A 52 12.26 10.11 13.92
C VAL A 52 12.99 11.13 13.05
N GLN A 53 14.26 10.90 12.82
CA GLN A 53 15.02 11.68 11.86
C GLN A 53 14.78 11.16 10.44
N VAL A 54 14.22 11.99 9.59
CA VAL A 54 14.01 11.69 8.17
C VAL A 54 15.06 12.38 7.33
N SER A 55 15.79 11.61 6.51
CA SER A 55 16.78 12.14 5.57
C SER A 55 16.40 11.77 4.14
N VAL A 56 16.40 12.76 3.27
CA VAL A 56 16.15 12.59 1.84
C VAL A 56 17.43 12.90 1.08
N TYR A 57 17.89 11.96 0.28
CA TYR A 57 19.08 12.09 -0.53
C TYR A 57 18.71 12.26 -2.00
N ILE A 58 19.26 13.31 -2.59
CA ILE A 58 19.04 13.64 -4.00
C ILE A 58 20.39 13.59 -4.72
N TYR A 59 20.44 12.80 -5.79
CA TYR A 59 21.60 12.70 -6.66
C TYR A 59 21.22 13.11 -8.09
N LYS A 60 21.92 14.10 -8.66
CA LYS A 60 21.65 14.63 -10.01
C LYS A 60 20.17 14.97 -10.22
N ASN A 61 19.57 15.68 -9.26
CA ASN A 61 18.16 16.08 -9.24
C ASN A 61 17.15 14.91 -9.22
N LYS A 62 17.57 13.73 -8.75
CA LYS A 62 16.71 12.56 -8.62
C LYS A 62 16.75 12.07 -7.19
N LEU A 63 15.62 11.59 -6.71
CA LEU A 63 15.53 10.93 -5.42
C LEU A 63 16.41 9.67 -5.46
N ALA A 64 17.41 9.61 -4.59
CA ALA A 64 18.34 8.50 -4.49
C ALA A 64 18.02 7.61 -3.29
N SER A 65 17.70 8.19 -2.13
CA SER A 65 17.19 7.43 -0.99
C SER A 65 16.39 8.29 -0.02
N ILE A 66 15.59 7.61 0.80
CA ILE A 66 14.94 8.16 1.98
C ILE A 66 15.32 7.24 3.14
N SER A 67 15.79 7.83 4.24
CA SER A 67 16.08 7.07 5.46
C SER A 67 15.32 7.64 6.67
N PHE A 68 14.98 6.74 7.57
CA PHE A 68 14.30 7.01 8.84
C PHE A 68 15.17 6.47 9.95
N THR A 69 15.60 7.32 10.86
CA THR A 69 16.43 6.91 12.01
C THR A 69 15.72 7.27 13.30
N SER A 70 15.54 6.28 14.16
CA SER A 70 14.95 6.43 15.48
C SER A 70 15.65 5.49 16.47
N GLU A 71 15.97 5.98 17.65
CA GLU A 71 16.62 5.21 18.75
C GLU A 71 17.90 4.45 18.30
N GLY A 72 18.59 4.93 17.28
CA GLY A 72 19.81 4.34 16.76
C GLY A 72 19.63 3.27 15.69
N ALA A 73 18.40 2.86 15.40
CA ALA A 73 18.06 2.02 14.26
C ALA A 73 17.79 2.86 13.02
N THR A 74 18.14 2.37 11.85
CA THR A 74 17.94 3.09 10.57
C THR A 74 17.29 2.19 9.54
N GLU A 75 16.15 2.63 9.05
CA GLU A 75 15.47 2.05 7.88
C GLU A 75 15.72 2.95 6.66
N GLU A 76 16.08 2.37 5.52
CA GLU A 76 16.36 3.12 4.31
C GLU A 76 15.73 2.48 3.08
N VAL A 77 15.17 3.31 2.21
CA VAL A 77 14.76 2.92 0.86
C VAL A 77 15.68 3.59 -0.15
N GLN A 78 16.37 2.81 -0.96
CA GLN A 78 17.22 3.28 -2.05
C GLN A 78 16.52 3.12 -3.40
N PHE A 79 16.58 4.16 -4.24
CA PHE A 79 16.01 4.20 -5.58
C PHE A 79 17.14 4.17 -6.61
N LEU A 80 17.31 3.06 -7.28
CA LEU A 80 18.45 2.81 -8.17
C LEU A 80 18.08 2.96 -9.67
N GLY A 81 16.79 3.07 -9.98
CA GLY A 81 16.30 3.13 -11.36
C GLY A 81 16.53 4.47 -12.07
N GLY A 82 16.71 5.55 -11.33
CA GLY A 82 16.87 6.90 -11.89
C GLY A 82 15.64 7.34 -12.68
N ASP A 83 15.80 7.67 -13.99
CA ASP A 83 14.71 8.04 -14.90
C ASP A 83 14.20 6.85 -15.72
N THR A 84 14.70 5.66 -15.48
CA THR A 84 14.25 4.49 -16.22
C THR A 84 12.82 4.15 -15.83
N ARG A 85 12.05 3.61 -16.76
CA ARG A 85 10.70 3.12 -16.51
C ARG A 85 10.72 1.99 -15.48
N THR A 86 11.70 1.13 -15.61
CA THR A 86 11.94 0.01 -14.71
C THR A 86 12.65 0.50 -13.45
N GLN A 87 12.02 0.36 -12.32
CA GLN A 87 12.59 0.78 -11.05
C GLN A 87 13.30 -0.39 -10.37
N ASN A 88 14.52 -0.09 -9.87
CA ASN A 88 15.23 -0.97 -8.96
C ASN A 88 15.28 -0.28 -7.59
N MET A 89 14.94 -1.00 -6.53
CA MET A 89 14.91 -0.45 -5.18
C MET A 89 15.56 -1.44 -4.22
N LYS A 90 16.10 -0.91 -3.12
CA LYS A 90 16.55 -1.70 -1.98
C LYS A 90 15.91 -1.14 -0.72
N PHE A 91 15.49 -2.05 0.13
CA PHE A 91 15.03 -1.75 1.48
C PHE A 91 16.09 -2.27 2.43
N LEU A 92 16.62 -1.38 3.26
CA LEU A 92 17.70 -1.70 4.18
C LEU A 92 17.24 -1.45 5.62
N SER A 93 17.67 -2.32 6.53
CA SER A 93 17.60 -2.13 7.96
C SER A 93 19.02 -2.15 8.52
N ASP A 94 19.43 -1.08 9.21
CA ASP A 94 20.77 -0.86 9.73
C ASP A 94 21.89 -1.11 8.72
N GLY A 95 21.65 -0.74 7.45
CA GLY A 95 22.59 -0.92 6.34
C GLY A 95 22.60 -2.31 5.71
N TYR A 96 21.81 -3.26 6.21
CA TYR A 96 21.66 -4.58 5.61
C TYR A 96 20.44 -4.62 4.68
N VAL A 97 20.61 -5.12 3.46
CA VAL A 97 19.50 -5.26 2.50
C VAL A 97 18.58 -6.38 2.99
N ILE A 98 17.33 -6.01 3.31
CA ILE A 98 16.26 -6.95 3.70
C ILE A 98 15.41 -7.36 2.50
N TYR A 99 15.07 -6.38 1.63
CA TYR A 99 14.36 -6.63 0.39
C TYR A 99 14.99 -5.91 -0.79
N GLU A 100 14.91 -6.52 -1.96
CA GLU A 100 15.35 -5.93 -3.22
C GLU A 100 14.27 -6.08 -4.28
N VAL A 101 13.93 -4.98 -4.94
CA VAL A 101 13.07 -4.95 -6.13
C VAL A 101 13.96 -4.83 -7.35
N VAL A 102 13.87 -5.80 -8.25
CA VAL A 102 14.64 -5.83 -9.50
C VAL A 102 13.67 -5.80 -10.66
N GLY A 103 13.72 -4.72 -11.42
CA GLY A 103 12.91 -4.56 -12.62
C GLY A 103 13.73 -4.76 -13.90
N THR A 104 13.13 -5.40 -14.87
CA THR A 104 13.67 -5.55 -16.22
C THR A 104 12.57 -5.33 -17.25
N THR A 105 12.93 -4.88 -18.46
CA THR A 105 11.96 -4.69 -19.55
C THR A 105 12.37 -5.55 -20.72
N GLU A 106 11.44 -6.34 -21.24
CA GLU A 106 11.60 -7.14 -22.44
C GLU A 106 10.44 -6.88 -23.40
N GLY A 107 10.71 -6.19 -24.50
CA GLY A 107 9.67 -5.73 -25.41
C GLY A 107 8.67 -4.79 -24.74
N ASP A 108 7.40 -5.16 -24.76
CA ASP A 108 6.31 -4.40 -24.13
C ASP A 108 6.02 -4.85 -22.68
N VAL A 109 6.79 -5.79 -22.15
CA VAL A 109 6.58 -6.35 -20.81
C VAL A 109 7.65 -5.85 -19.85
N GLU A 110 7.23 -5.32 -18.73
CA GLU A 110 8.04 -5.03 -17.55
C GLU A 110 7.88 -6.18 -16.56
N LYS A 111 9.00 -6.76 -16.17
CA LYS A 111 9.06 -7.79 -15.14
C LYS A 111 9.70 -7.21 -13.89
N THR A 112 9.00 -7.28 -12.78
CA THR A 112 9.47 -6.89 -11.47
C THR A 112 9.59 -8.12 -10.58
N ILE A 113 10.73 -8.28 -9.93
CA ILE A 113 11.01 -9.37 -9.00
C ILE A 113 11.27 -8.76 -7.63
N LEU A 114 10.52 -9.21 -6.63
CA LEU A 114 10.78 -8.93 -5.22
C LEU A 114 11.58 -10.08 -4.62
N LYS A 115 12.68 -9.75 -3.95
CA LYS A 115 13.58 -10.71 -3.31
C LYS A 115 13.75 -10.40 -1.84
N SER A 116 13.94 -11.44 -1.03
CA SER A 116 14.47 -11.37 0.32
C SER A 116 15.78 -12.18 0.34
N GLY A 117 16.91 -11.50 0.56
CA GLY A 117 18.22 -12.10 0.37
C GLY A 117 18.40 -12.63 -1.07
N ASN A 118 18.59 -13.96 -1.20
CA ASN A 118 18.75 -14.63 -2.50
C ASN A 118 17.48 -15.26 -3.03
N GLU A 119 16.39 -15.22 -2.27
CA GLU A 119 15.13 -15.87 -2.62
C GLU A 119 14.19 -14.90 -3.32
N THR A 120 13.52 -15.37 -4.35
CA THR A 120 12.42 -14.63 -4.99
C THR A 120 11.15 -14.89 -4.18
N ILE A 121 10.53 -13.85 -3.68
CA ILE A 121 9.27 -13.94 -2.91
C ILE A 121 8.06 -13.51 -3.72
N ALA A 122 8.24 -12.70 -4.76
CA ALA A 122 7.18 -12.41 -5.71
C ALA A 122 7.72 -12.02 -7.08
N THR A 123 6.93 -12.26 -8.11
CA THR A 123 7.18 -11.80 -9.47
C THR A 123 5.92 -11.13 -9.99
N MET A 124 6.07 -9.96 -10.59
CA MET A 124 5.03 -9.24 -11.30
C MET A 124 5.45 -9.03 -12.75
N ASN A 125 4.58 -9.32 -13.71
CA ASN A 125 4.73 -8.94 -15.09
C ASN A 125 3.63 -7.92 -15.44
N TYR A 126 3.99 -6.89 -16.18
CA TYR A 126 3.06 -5.87 -16.64
C TYR A 126 3.33 -5.53 -18.11
N ASN A 127 2.33 -5.74 -18.95
CA ASN A 127 2.40 -5.36 -20.36
C ASN A 127 1.81 -3.96 -20.52
N PHE A 128 2.68 -2.97 -20.71
CA PHE A 128 2.30 -1.57 -20.79
C PHE A 128 1.60 -1.17 -22.10
N LYS A 129 1.52 -2.07 -23.08
CA LYS A 129 0.82 -1.83 -24.32
C LYS A 129 -0.67 -2.17 -24.23
N ASN A 130 -1.01 -3.25 -23.55
CA ASN A 130 -2.39 -3.71 -23.42
C ASN A 130 -2.90 -3.70 -21.96
N GLY A 131 -2.06 -3.32 -21.00
CA GLY A 131 -2.40 -3.21 -19.59
C GLY A 131 -2.51 -4.54 -18.84
N GLN A 132 -2.23 -5.66 -19.46
CA GLN A 132 -2.28 -6.96 -18.78
C GLN A 132 -1.21 -7.04 -17.71
N PHE A 133 -1.58 -7.59 -16.56
CA PHE A 133 -0.66 -7.89 -15.47
C PHE A 133 -0.87 -9.30 -14.93
N ASP A 134 0.18 -9.85 -14.36
CA ASP A 134 0.14 -11.02 -13.51
C ASP A 134 1.12 -10.85 -12.34
N ILE A 135 0.72 -11.32 -11.16
CA ILE A 135 1.53 -11.33 -9.95
C ILE A 135 1.48 -12.73 -9.38
N VAL A 136 2.64 -13.26 -9.04
CA VAL A 136 2.78 -14.58 -8.42
C VAL A 136 3.71 -14.46 -7.22
N GLY A 137 3.18 -14.75 -6.05
CA GLY A 137 3.95 -14.96 -4.83
C GLY A 137 4.65 -16.31 -4.85
N GLN A 138 5.73 -16.43 -4.10
CA GLN A 138 6.54 -17.64 -3.99
C GLN A 138 6.95 -17.85 -2.53
N GLY A 139 7.16 -19.11 -2.16
CA GLY A 139 7.53 -19.46 -0.79
C GLY A 139 6.37 -19.26 0.18
N GLU A 140 6.53 -18.36 1.15
CA GLU A 140 5.51 -18.07 2.16
C GLU A 140 4.36 -17.21 1.62
N ILE A 141 4.57 -16.50 0.50
CA ILE A 141 3.52 -15.72 -0.15
C ILE A 141 2.75 -16.60 -1.13
N ASP A 142 1.66 -17.18 -0.66
CA ASP A 142 0.78 -18.03 -1.48
C ASP A 142 -0.30 -17.18 -2.17
N LEU A 143 0.13 -16.34 -3.12
CA LEU A 143 -0.71 -15.41 -3.85
C LEU A 143 -0.52 -15.58 -5.35
N SER A 144 -1.61 -15.63 -6.10
CA SER A 144 -1.57 -15.41 -7.54
C SER A 144 -2.72 -14.50 -7.98
N THR A 145 -2.43 -13.51 -8.81
CA THR A 145 -3.44 -12.64 -9.40
C THR A 145 -3.07 -12.24 -10.81
N ASN A 146 -4.08 -12.08 -11.64
CA ASN A 146 -3.92 -11.57 -13.00
C ASN A 146 -5.11 -10.69 -13.39
N GLY A 147 -4.90 -9.84 -14.37
CA GLY A 147 -5.94 -8.94 -14.82
C GLY A 147 -5.46 -7.91 -15.83
N THR A 148 -6.21 -6.82 -15.90
CA THR A 148 -5.93 -5.73 -16.84
C THR A 148 -6.11 -4.38 -16.18
N ILE A 149 -5.17 -3.47 -16.38
CA ILE A 149 -5.24 -2.07 -15.97
C ILE A 149 -5.37 -1.23 -17.24
N THR A 150 -6.44 -0.47 -17.35
CA THR A 150 -6.63 0.49 -18.44
C THR A 150 -6.83 1.88 -17.88
N SER A 151 -6.20 2.86 -18.48
CA SER A 151 -6.27 4.25 -18.05
C SER A 151 -6.32 5.15 -19.28
N ASP A 152 -7.23 6.10 -19.26
CA ASP A 152 -7.34 7.15 -20.27
C ASP A 152 -7.74 8.48 -19.60
N ARG A 153 -8.16 9.47 -20.41
CA ARG A 153 -8.58 10.78 -19.89
C ARG A 153 -9.88 10.73 -19.08
N SER A 154 -10.66 9.67 -19.20
CA SER A 154 -11.94 9.48 -18.52
C SER A 154 -11.77 8.81 -17.16
N GLY A 155 -10.68 8.04 -16.96
CA GLY A 155 -10.46 7.37 -15.68
C GLY A 155 -9.49 6.21 -15.72
N LEU A 156 -9.56 5.40 -14.68
CA LEU A 156 -8.80 4.18 -14.45
C LEU A 156 -9.76 3.02 -14.25
N VAL A 157 -9.54 1.91 -14.94
CA VAL A 157 -10.25 0.65 -14.72
C VAL A 157 -9.24 -0.44 -14.44
N ILE A 158 -9.42 -1.13 -13.34
CA ILE A 158 -8.64 -2.31 -12.96
C ILE A 158 -9.62 -3.49 -12.95
N ILE A 159 -9.35 -4.47 -13.80
CA ILE A 159 -10.08 -5.74 -13.82
C ILE A 159 -9.15 -6.79 -13.25
N VAL A 160 -9.60 -7.47 -12.21
CA VAL A 160 -8.94 -8.64 -11.65
C VAL A 160 -9.69 -9.85 -12.15
N ASP A 161 -9.10 -10.58 -13.10
CA ASP A 161 -9.69 -11.79 -13.68
C ASP A 161 -9.67 -12.94 -12.68
N LYS A 162 -8.60 -13.00 -11.89
CA LYS A 162 -8.43 -13.97 -10.81
C LYS A 162 -7.51 -13.40 -9.74
N LEU A 163 -7.93 -13.57 -8.48
CA LEU A 163 -7.10 -13.45 -7.29
C LEU A 163 -7.27 -14.76 -6.50
N SER A 164 -6.19 -15.47 -6.25
CA SER A 164 -6.19 -16.73 -5.54
C SER A 164 -5.16 -16.72 -4.42
N MET A 165 -5.59 -17.06 -3.22
CA MET A 165 -4.76 -17.28 -2.04
C MET A 165 -5.16 -18.63 -1.44
N PRO A 166 -4.59 -19.74 -1.92
CA PRO A 166 -4.97 -21.09 -1.52
C PRO A 166 -4.85 -21.36 -0.01
N SER A 167 -3.84 -20.76 0.65
CA SER A 167 -3.68 -20.87 2.11
C SER A 167 -4.86 -20.31 2.90
N GLU A 168 -5.55 -19.31 2.35
CA GLU A 168 -6.71 -18.63 2.94
C GLU A 168 -8.04 -19.13 2.34
N GLU A 169 -8.00 -20.16 1.48
CA GLU A 169 -9.16 -20.65 0.74
C GLU A 169 -9.89 -19.54 -0.06
N LEU A 170 -9.13 -18.50 -0.46
CA LEU A 170 -9.67 -17.34 -1.18
C LEU A 170 -9.49 -17.52 -2.70
N ASP A 171 -10.57 -17.40 -3.45
CA ASP A 171 -10.58 -17.31 -4.92
C ASP A 171 -11.65 -16.31 -5.33
N MET A 172 -11.24 -15.18 -5.91
CA MET A 172 -12.14 -14.10 -6.27
C MET A 172 -11.76 -13.43 -7.59
N ASN A 173 -12.70 -12.68 -8.14
CA ASN A 173 -12.48 -11.74 -9.24
C ASN A 173 -13.23 -10.43 -8.95
N GLY A 174 -12.89 -9.36 -9.66
CA GLY A 174 -13.55 -8.09 -9.44
C GLY A 174 -13.14 -7.00 -10.40
N GLN A 175 -13.79 -5.87 -10.29
CA GLN A 175 -13.47 -4.67 -11.07
C GLN A 175 -13.50 -3.44 -10.16
N ILE A 176 -12.48 -2.60 -10.30
CA ILE A 176 -12.42 -1.26 -9.71
C ILE A 176 -12.43 -0.26 -10.84
N SER A 177 -13.37 0.69 -10.79
CA SER A 177 -13.45 1.77 -11.78
C SER A 177 -13.41 3.13 -11.07
N ILE A 178 -12.47 3.97 -11.47
CA ILE A 178 -12.36 5.36 -11.02
C ILE A 178 -12.59 6.23 -12.25
N THR A 179 -13.74 6.92 -12.31
CA THR A 179 -14.13 7.70 -13.48
C THR A 179 -14.30 9.16 -13.10
N LYS A 180 -13.72 10.06 -13.87
CA LYS A 180 -13.81 11.49 -13.62
C LYS A 180 -15.21 12.01 -13.99
N GLY A 181 -15.95 12.53 -13.00
CA GLY A 181 -17.25 13.16 -13.20
C GLY A 181 -18.37 12.20 -13.63
N ALA A 182 -18.23 10.88 -13.38
CA ALA A 182 -19.31 9.94 -13.60
C ALA A 182 -20.38 10.07 -12.52
N GLU A 183 -21.65 10.08 -12.93
CA GLU A 183 -22.72 9.75 -12.02
C GLU A 183 -22.54 8.29 -11.58
N LEU A 184 -22.61 8.05 -10.28
CA LEU A 184 -22.57 6.69 -9.74
C LEU A 184 -23.73 5.88 -10.33
N LYS A 185 -23.41 4.93 -11.21
CA LYS A 185 -24.40 3.96 -11.67
C LYS A 185 -24.44 2.79 -10.69
N GLU A 186 -25.64 2.27 -10.46
CA GLU A 186 -25.81 1.06 -9.67
C GLU A 186 -24.99 -0.08 -10.28
N PHE A 187 -24.17 -0.69 -9.46
CA PHE A 187 -23.41 -1.89 -9.83
C PHE A 187 -24.29 -3.12 -9.65
N SER A 188 -24.27 -4.02 -10.63
CA SER A 188 -24.84 -5.37 -10.46
C SER A 188 -23.73 -6.32 -10.00
N GLY A 189 -23.67 -6.58 -8.71
CA GLY A 189 -22.66 -7.45 -8.09
C GLY A 189 -22.78 -7.40 -6.57
N SER A 190 -21.97 -8.13 -5.86
CA SER A 190 -21.87 -7.97 -4.40
C SER A 190 -21.20 -6.62 -4.12
N GLU A 191 -21.98 -5.68 -3.65
CA GLU A 191 -21.50 -4.34 -3.30
C GLU A 191 -20.80 -4.39 -1.94
N PHE A 192 -19.54 -3.97 -1.89
CA PHE A 192 -18.93 -3.55 -0.64
C PHE A 192 -19.38 -2.11 -0.39
N ASN A 193 -20.44 -1.94 0.37
CA ASN A 193 -20.94 -0.62 0.72
C ASN A 193 -20.18 -0.10 1.94
N VAL A 194 -19.21 0.79 1.68
CA VAL A 194 -18.35 1.42 2.69
C VAL A 194 -19.16 2.07 3.83
N GLY A 195 -20.35 2.59 3.54
CA GLY A 195 -21.23 3.26 4.52
C GLY A 195 -22.07 2.31 5.38
N SER A 196 -22.15 1.03 5.01
CA SER A 196 -22.88 -0.01 5.75
C SER A 196 -22.08 -1.30 5.95
N ALA A 197 -20.79 -1.27 5.61
CA ALA A 197 -19.88 -2.37 5.83
C ALA A 197 -19.74 -2.61 7.34
N THR A 198 -19.98 -3.84 7.76
CA THR A 198 -19.78 -4.26 9.15
C THR A 198 -18.28 -4.30 9.48
N GLN A 199 -17.96 -4.38 10.76
CA GLN A 199 -16.57 -4.59 11.19
C GLN A 199 -15.99 -5.88 10.59
N GLU A 200 -16.80 -6.92 10.43
CA GLU A 200 -16.41 -8.20 9.82
C GLU A 200 -16.05 -8.03 8.33
N ASP A 201 -16.83 -7.23 7.59
CA ASP A 201 -16.53 -6.89 6.18
C ASP A 201 -15.21 -6.11 6.08
N TRP A 202 -14.98 -5.13 6.96
CA TRP A 202 -13.73 -4.37 7.02
C TRP A 202 -12.56 -5.22 7.50
N MET A 203 -12.77 -6.09 8.48
CA MET A 203 -11.73 -7.03 8.93
C MET A 203 -11.33 -7.98 7.82
N GLY A 204 -12.28 -8.44 7.00
CA GLY A 204 -11.99 -9.23 5.80
C GLY A 204 -11.07 -8.47 4.82
N VAL A 205 -11.40 -7.21 4.53
CA VAL A 205 -10.57 -6.35 3.66
C VAL A 205 -9.20 -6.07 4.29
N LEU A 206 -9.15 -5.73 5.58
CA LEU A 206 -7.89 -5.45 6.29
C LEU A 206 -7.03 -6.70 6.43
N THR A 207 -7.64 -7.86 6.69
CA THR A 207 -6.93 -9.15 6.73
C THR A 207 -6.33 -9.47 5.36
N LEU A 208 -7.06 -9.17 4.29
CA LEU A 208 -6.57 -9.33 2.92
C LEU A 208 -5.35 -8.43 2.67
N PHE A 209 -5.38 -7.17 3.14
CA PHE A 209 -4.25 -6.25 3.02
C PHE A 209 -3.10 -6.62 3.97
N SER A 210 -3.38 -7.00 5.22
CA SER A 210 -2.35 -7.37 6.20
C SER A 210 -1.64 -8.67 5.83
N SER A 211 -2.33 -9.66 5.25
CA SER A 211 -1.69 -10.90 4.78
C SER A 211 -0.76 -10.68 3.58
N VAL A 212 -0.97 -9.58 2.82
CA VAL A 212 -0.08 -9.18 1.71
C VAL A 212 1.10 -8.34 2.21
N PHE A 213 0.93 -7.65 3.34
CA PHE A 213 1.90 -6.72 3.93
C PHE A 213 2.07 -7.02 5.42
N ASP A 214 2.42 -8.26 5.76
CA ASP A 214 2.73 -8.65 7.14
C ASP A 214 3.97 -7.83 7.60
N PHE A 215 3.68 -6.73 8.32
CA PHE A 215 4.67 -5.87 8.98
C PHE A 215 4.78 -6.28 10.44
#